data_00b382df78d4c4f64c07039e19129eb5
#
_entry.id   00b382df78d4c4f64c07039e19129eb5
#
_cell.length_a   1.000
_cell.length_b   1.000
_cell.length_c   1.000
_cell.angle_alpha   90.00
_cell.angle_beta   90.00
_cell.angle_gamma   90.00
#
_symmetry.space_group_name_H-M   'P 1'
#
loop_
_entity.id
_entity.type
_entity.pdbx_description
1 polymer ?
#
loop_
_entity_poly.entity_id
_entity_poly.type
_entity_poly.pdbx_seq_one_letter_code
_entity_poly.pdbx_strand_id
1 'polypeptide(L)'
;MTHLDGVPLLARRGLIGAAGAVSLLAAAPALAQAPSAVIDVNRARAAPIPIAITDLSGADPGSAALGRDIAQVITADLGGSGLFRPISQAAFTHGAAGAGGTPDFQNWAAIGAQALVTGAVQVSGPSMRVEFRLWDVLPRAQLQGTAYTSSSANWRRIAHIVADGIYERLLGEKGYFDTRIAYISATGPRGRQVRRLAIMDQDGANQRMLTDGAWMVLTPRFAPVRDQLAFMSYANNRPRVYLLDLASGRQSALGDFNGMTFAPRFSPDGGRVIMSLAQDAGSDIIVVELASRAVRRLTHSDSIDVSPCYSPDGTQLVFNSDRGGDQQLYVMGADGGEARRISFGTGRYATPVWSPRGDLIAFTRFGGGAGGFNIGVMHPDGSGERILAQGWDVEGPSFAPNGRVMVFFSQSRAADSTGAGFSARLASVDITGFNQRPIPTPTDATDPAWSPIGG
;
A
#
# COMPACT_ATOMS: atom_id res chain seq x y z
N MET A 1 68.56 -23.66 -18.21
CA MET A 1 69.34 -22.75 -19.05
C MET A 1 68.86 -21.35 -18.70
N THR A 2 69.51 -20.72 -17.77
CA THR A 2 70.53 -19.68 -17.95
C THR A 2 69.92 -18.34 -18.34
N HIS A 3 70.05 -17.22 -17.73
CA HIS A 3 70.92 -16.55 -16.76
C HIS A 3 70.32 -15.14 -16.60
N LEU A 4 70.12 -14.64 -15.44
CA LEU A 4 71.03 -13.79 -14.61
C LEU A 4 71.15 -12.32 -15.06
N ASP A 5 70.87 -11.46 -14.11
CA ASP A 5 71.66 -10.31 -13.58
C ASP A 5 71.52 -8.97 -14.32
N GLY A 6 71.31 -7.88 -13.66
CA GLY A 6 72.10 -7.25 -12.62
C GLY A 6 71.60 -5.83 -12.31
N VAL A 7 71.69 -5.51 -11.06
CA VAL A 7 71.71 -4.16 -10.48
C VAL A 7 73.14 -3.63 -10.60
N PRO A 8 73.42 -2.30 -10.65
CA PRO A 8 73.74 -1.53 -9.43
C PRO A 8 73.43 -0.02 -9.47
N LEU A 9 73.06 0.52 -8.36
CA LEU A 9 73.66 1.37 -7.33
C LEU A 9 74.47 2.63 -7.73
N LEU A 10 74.11 3.74 -6.99
CA LEU A 10 74.92 4.92 -6.57
C LEU A 10 75.10 6.06 -7.60
N ALA A 11 75.04 7.33 -7.26
CA ALA A 11 75.29 8.12 -6.11
C ALA A 11 74.96 9.63 -6.26
N ARG A 12 74.58 10.24 -5.16
CA ARG A 12 75.03 11.53 -4.58
C ARG A 12 75.03 12.86 -5.33
N ARG A 13 74.31 13.80 -4.66
CA ARG A 13 74.68 15.19 -4.31
C ARG A 13 74.48 16.31 -5.34
N GLY A 14 73.74 17.32 -4.86
CA GLY A 14 73.79 18.70 -5.31
C GLY A 14 72.73 19.52 -4.61
N LEU A 15 73.06 20.14 -3.48
CA LEU A 15 72.36 21.29 -2.91
C LEU A 15 72.52 22.49 -3.86
N ILE A 16 71.48 23.29 -4.03
CA ILE A 16 71.55 24.76 -3.99
C ILE A 16 70.11 25.25 -3.86
N GLY A 17 69.90 26.14 -2.88
CA GLY A 17 68.61 26.71 -2.55
C GLY A 17 68.11 27.87 -3.45
N ALA A 18 66.87 28.20 -3.35
CA ALA A 18 66.39 29.56 -3.44
C ALA A 18 64.90 29.64 -3.04
N ALA A 19 64.69 30.49 -2.09
CA ALA A 19 63.57 31.43 -1.91
C ALA A 19 62.12 30.95 -2.05
N GLY A 20 61.41 31.10 -0.93
CA GLY A 20 60.01 30.87 -0.70
C GLY A 20 59.08 31.74 -1.52
N ALA A 21 57.98 31.11 -1.87
CA ALA A 21 56.71 31.78 -2.08
C ALA A 21 55.65 31.00 -1.27
N VAL A 22 55.27 31.55 -0.12
CA VAL A 22 54.18 31.08 0.69
C VAL A 22 52.91 31.48 -0.03
N SER A 23 52.31 30.57 -0.80
CA SER A 23 50.95 30.70 -1.30
C SER A 23 49.98 30.36 -0.17
N LEU A 24 49.39 31.36 0.46
CA LEU A 24 48.21 31.21 1.29
C LEU A 24 47.06 30.72 0.42
N LEU A 25 46.83 29.42 0.37
CA LEU A 25 45.55 28.86 -0.05
C LEU A 25 44.53 29.20 1.05
N ALA A 26 43.70 30.19 0.79
CA ALA A 26 42.47 30.41 1.55
C ALA A 26 41.60 29.16 1.41
N ALA A 27 41.52 28.38 2.46
CA ALA A 27 40.52 27.31 2.56
C ALA A 27 39.14 27.96 2.56
N ALA A 28 38.40 27.83 1.44
CA ALA A 28 37.01 28.13 1.41
C ALA A 28 36.28 27.22 2.45
N PRO A 29 35.41 27.76 3.31
CA PRO A 29 34.66 26.90 4.21
C PRO A 29 33.82 25.95 3.35
N ALA A 30 34.07 24.64 3.49
CA ALA A 30 33.15 23.64 2.99
C ALA A 30 31.79 23.93 3.62
N LEU A 31 30.82 24.29 2.80
CA LEU A 31 29.42 24.33 3.20
C LEU A 31 29.10 22.90 3.65
N ALA A 32 29.11 22.69 4.96
CA ALA A 32 28.59 21.47 5.54
C ALA A 32 27.15 21.32 5.04
N GLN A 33 26.91 20.35 4.17
CA GLN A 33 25.55 19.93 3.87
C GLN A 33 24.92 19.58 5.22
N ALA A 34 23.88 20.36 5.58
CA ALA A 34 23.07 20.03 6.73
C ALA A 34 22.66 18.56 6.62
N PRO A 35 22.84 17.76 7.67
CA PRO A 35 22.43 16.37 7.64
C PRO A 35 20.96 16.35 7.25
N SER A 36 20.64 15.64 6.16
CA SER A 36 19.26 15.30 5.82
C SER A 36 18.67 14.75 7.11
N ALA A 37 17.65 15.38 7.64
CA ALA A 37 16.95 14.87 8.83
C ALA A 37 16.29 13.54 8.40
N VAL A 38 17.05 12.46 8.40
CA VAL A 38 16.53 11.10 8.28
C VAL A 38 15.85 10.83 9.60
N ILE A 39 14.56 11.10 9.64
CA ILE A 39 13.74 10.72 10.77
C ILE A 39 13.70 9.19 10.73
N ASP A 40 14.36 8.58 11.71
CA ASP A 40 14.34 7.13 11.88
C ASP A 40 12.89 6.67 12.01
N VAL A 41 12.42 5.85 11.06
CA VAL A 41 11.06 5.31 11.03
C VAL A 41 10.72 4.57 12.33
N ASN A 42 11.72 3.98 13.00
CA ASN A 42 11.56 3.35 14.31
C ASN A 42 11.34 4.40 15.41
N ARG A 43 11.89 5.59 15.26
CA ARG A 43 11.67 6.71 16.20
C ARG A 43 10.28 7.33 16.04
N ALA A 44 9.77 7.44 14.81
CA ALA A 44 8.41 7.88 14.54
C ALA A 44 7.33 6.91 15.05
N ARG A 45 7.67 5.61 15.20
CA ARG A 45 6.81 4.61 15.84
C ARG A 45 6.70 4.80 17.35
N ALA A 46 7.79 5.21 17.99
CA ALA A 46 7.82 5.48 19.43
C ALA A 46 7.20 6.86 19.78
N ALA A 47 7.26 7.82 18.86
CA ALA A 47 6.72 9.16 19.04
C ALA A 47 6.29 9.73 17.67
N PRO A 48 4.99 9.68 17.31
CA PRO A 48 4.49 10.26 16.06
C PRO A 48 4.88 11.73 15.92
N ILE A 49 5.26 12.12 14.68
CA ILE A 49 5.76 13.47 14.36
C ILE A 49 4.64 14.49 14.57
N PRO A 50 4.81 15.48 15.49
CA PRO A 50 3.84 16.56 15.65
C PRO A 50 3.86 17.45 14.41
N ILE A 51 2.74 17.53 13.70
CA ILE A 51 2.62 18.29 12.46
C ILE A 51 1.45 19.27 12.53
N ALA A 52 1.69 20.53 12.18
CA ALA A 52 0.66 21.53 11.99
C ALA A 52 0.31 21.63 10.51
N ILE A 53 -0.97 21.55 10.18
CA ILE A 53 -1.48 21.68 8.82
C ILE A 53 -2.47 22.82 8.83
N THR A 54 -2.11 23.93 8.17
CA THR A 54 -2.99 25.10 8.09
C THR A 54 -3.98 24.92 6.95
N ASP A 55 -5.10 25.62 7.02
CA ASP A 55 -5.95 25.81 5.87
C ASP A 55 -5.13 26.39 4.72
N LEU A 56 -5.28 25.87 3.52
CA LEU A 56 -4.64 26.45 2.37
C LEU A 56 -5.40 27.73 1.99
N SER A 57 -4.67 28.83 1.86
CA SER A 57 -5.26 30.14 1.56
C SER A 57 -5.89 30.18 0.16
N GLY A 58 -6.98 30.91 0.01
CA GLY A 58 -7.63 31.16 -1.27
C GLY A 58 -7.93 32.66 -1.42
N ALA A 59 -7.83 33.19 -2.64
CA ALA A 59 -8.09 34.59 -2.92
C ALA A 59 -9.60 34.93 -2.89
N ASP A 60 -10.45 33.94 -3.07
CA ASP A 60 -11.91 34.05 -3.07
C ASP A 60 -12.53 33.03 -2.11
N PRO A 61 -13.81 33.20 -1.72
CA PRO A 61 -14.47 32.28 -0.77
C PRO A 61 -14.52 30.82 -1.24
N GLY A 62 -14.63 30.56 -2.53
CA GLY A 62 -14.66 29.20 -3.10
C GLY A 62 -13.29 28.51 -2.99
N SER A 63 -12.23 29.21 -3.39
CA SER A 63 -10.85 28.75 -3.25
C SER A 63 -10.48 28.53 -1.78
N ALA A 64 -10.91 29.42 -0.86
CA ALA A 64 -10.66 29.28 0.56
C ALA A 64 -11.42 28.10 1.17
N ALA A 65 -12.66 27.83 0.74
CA ALA A 65 -13.42 26.64 1.17
C ALA A 65 -12.71 25.34 0.74
N LEU A 66 -12.33 25.29 -0.55
CA LEU A 66 -11.58 24.14 -1.09
C LEU A 66 -10.23 23.94 -0.38
N GLY A 67 -9.56 25.03 -0.02
CA GLY A 67 -8.31 25.00 0.76
C GLY A 67 -8.47 24.33 2.13
N ARG A 68 -9.59 24.59 2.82
CA ARG A 68 -9.95 23.89 4.07
C ARG A 68 -10.20 22.40 3.84
N ASP A 69 -10.97 22.06 2.81
CA ASP A 69 -11.30 20.65 2.51
C ASP A 69 -10.03 19.85 2.19
N ILE A 70 -9.10 20.41 1.41
CA ILE A 70 -7.79 19.80 1.11
C ILE A 70 -6.98 19.62 2.39
N ALA A 71 -6.89 20.64 3.25
CA ALA A 71 -6.15 20.56 4.51
C ALA A 71 -6.74 19.49 5.45
N GLN A 72 -8.05 19.32 5.49
CA GLN A 72 -8.72 18.27 6.27
C GLN A 72 -8.35 16.87 5.78
N VAL A 73 -8.33 16.63 4.46
CA VAL A 73 -7.93 15.34 3.90
C VAL A 73 -6.47 15.04 4.21
N ILE A 74 -5.56 15.99 4.00
CA ILE A 74 -4.14 15.82 4.35
C ILE A 74 -3.98 15.49 5.84
N THR A 75 -4.73 16.18 6.70
CA THR A 75 -4.71 15.95 8.15
C THR A 75 -5.18 14.54 8.51
N ALA A 76 -6.28 14.08 7.87
CA ALA A 76 -6.84 12.76 8.09
C ALA A 76 -5.89 11.65 7.61
N ASP A 77 -5.28 11.80 6.43
CA ASP A 77 -4.32 10.86 5.86
C ASP A 77 -3.11 10.69 6.76
N LEU A 78 -2.43 11.79 7.07
CA LEU A 78 -1.22 11.76 7.87
C LEU A 78 -1.49 11.25 9.29
N GLY A 79 -2.54 11.76 9.94
CA GLY A 79 -2.97 11.28 11.26
C GLY A 79 -3.37 9.80 11.25
N GLY A 80 -4.09 9.40 10.21
CA GLY A 80 -4.51 8.02 9.99
C GLY A 80 -3.35 7.03 9.81
N SER A 81 -2.18 7.47 9.36
CA SER A 81 -1.00 6.61 9.25
C SER A 81 -0.45 6.14 10.60
N GLY A 82 -0.77 6.85 11.69
CA GLY A 82 -0.22 6.60 13.02
C GLY A 82 1.23 7.08 13.20
N LEU A 83 1.86 7.65 12.18
CA LEU A 83 3.24 8.14 12.20
C LEU A 83 3.32 9.65 12.38
N PHE A 84 2.19 10.32 12.26
CA PHE A 84 2.06 11.75 12.50
C PHE A 84 1.00 12.00 13.57
N ARG A 85 1.21 13.07 14.31
CA ARG A 85 0.26 13.61 15.29
C ARG A 85 -0.14 15.01 14.84
N PRO A 86 -1.23 15.16 14.07
CA PRO A 86 -1.73 16.46 13.69
C PRO A 86 -2.07 17.29 14.94
N ILE A 87 -1.62 18.54 14.94
CA ILE A 87 -1.93 19.51 16.00
C ILE A 87 -3.29 20.14 15.67
N SER A 88 -4.18 20.17 16.66
CA SER A 88 -5.51 20.77 16.47
C SER A 88 -5.40 22.24 16.03
N GLN A 89 -6.16 22.61 15.02
CA GLN A 89 -6.23 24.00 14.53
C GLN A 89 -6.68 24.99 15.63
N ALA A 90 -7.41 24.53 16.64
CA ALA A 90 -7.77 25.35 17.79
C ALA A 90 -6.56 25.83 18.62
N ALA A 91 -5.41 25.17 18.48
CA ALA A 91 -4.16 25.59 19.11
C ALA A 91 -3.38 26.64 18.30
N PHE A 92 -3.80 26.94 17.08
CA PHE A 92 -3.12 27.89 16.22
C PHE A 92 -3.41 29.33 16.69
N THR A 93 -2.40 29.99 17.22
CA THR A 93 -2.53 31.33 17.79
C THR A 93 -2.50 32.46 16.75
N HIS A 94 -1.98 32.16 15.56
CA HIS A 94 -1.88 33.11 14.44
C HIS A 94 -2.20 32.39 13.14
N GLY A 95 -2.78 33.10 12.18
CA GLY A 95 -2.99 32.57 10.83
C GLY A 95 -1.66 32.17 10.20
N ALA A 96 -1.70 31.16 9.32
CA ALA A 96 -0.56 30.88 8.48
C ALA A 96 -0.10 32.15 7.80
N ALA A 97 1.22 32.38 7.71
CA ALA A 97 1.71 33.43 6.85
C ALA A 97 1.11 33.19 5.44
N GLY A 98 0.52 34.22 4.85
CA GLY A 98 -0.16 34.13 3.56
C GLY A 98 0.70 33.45 2.51
N ALA A 99 0.10 32.96 1.44
CA ALA A 99 0.79 32.29 0.34
C ALA A 99 2.06 33.04 -0.07
N GLY A 100 3.22 32.46 0.21
CA GLY A 100 4.52 33.07 -0.12
C GLY A 100 5.31 33.68 1.04
N GLY A 101 4.70 33.91 2.22
CA GLY A 101 5.42 34.41 3.39
C GLY A 101 6.18 33.33 4.16
N THR A 102 7.27 33.72 4.84
CA THR A 102 7.96 32.85 5.79
C THR A 102 7.11 32.75 7.05
N PRO A 103 6.84 31.53 7.59
CA PRO A 103 6.08 31.37 8.84
C PRO A 103 6.78 31.98 10.04
N ASP A 104 5.99 32.40 11.04
CA ASP A 104 6.54 32.69 12.37
C ASP A 104 6.83 31.40 13.13
N PHE A 105 8.01 30.86 12.91
CA PHE A 105 8.43 29.57 13.50
C PHE A 105 8.41 29.54 15.01
N GLN A 106 8.55 30.68 15.70
CA GLN A 106 8.55 30.73 17.14
C GLN A 106 7.16 30.35 17.70
N ASN A 107 6.10 30.84 17.07
CA ASN A 107 4.73 30.52 17.45
C ASN A 107 4.41 29.03 17.20
N TRP A 108 4.88 28.48 16.08
CA TRP A 108 4.69 27.05 15.76
C TRP A 108 5.46 26.14 16.70
N ALA A 109 6.70 26.51 17.06
CA ALA A 109 7.50 25.79 18.06
C ALA A 109 6.83 25.82 19.45
N ALA A 110 6.21 26.94 19.85
CA ALA A 110 5.55 27.09 21.13
C ALA A 110 4.37 26.10 21.34
N ILE A 111 3.68 25.71 20.26
CA ILE A 111 2.63 24.69 20.31
C ILE A 111 3.16 23.27 20.04
N GLY A 112 4.47 23.10 19.98
CA GLY A 112 5.15 21.80 19.84
C GLY A 112 5.15 21.24 18.44
N ALA A 113 4.93 22.04 17.39
CA ALA A 113 5.05 21.59 16.01
C ALA A 113 6.51 21.31 15.65
N GLN A 114 6.78 20.16 15.05
CA GLN A 114 8.06 19.84 14.42
C GLN A 114 8.01 20.09 12.91
N ALA A 115 6.89 19.77 12.29
CA ALA A 115 6.62 20.06 10.89
C ALA A 115 5.42 20.99 10.75
N LEU A 116 5.46 21.83 9.71
CA LEU A 116 4.38 22.74 9.37
C LEU A 116 4.09 22.67 7.87
N VAL A 117 2.82 22.57 7.52
CA VAL A 117 2.31 22.63 6.15
C VAL A 117 1.53 23.92 5.96
N THR A 118 1.93 24.70 4.95
CA THR A 118 1.25 25.92 4.49
C THR A 118 1.01 25.84 3.00
N GLY A 119 0.10 26.65 2.46
CA GLY A 119 -0.13 26.64 1.01
C GLY A 119 -1.25 27.55 0.57
N ALA A 120 -1.57 27.42 -0.72
CA ALA A 120 -2.63 28.18 -1.34
C ALA A 120 -3.37 27.38 -2.40
N VAL A 121 -4.64 27.71 -2.59
CA VAL A 121 -5.49 27.17 -3.66
C VAL A 121 -5.99 28.32 -4.52
N GLN A 122 -5.92 28.14 -5.82
CA GLN A 122 -6.50 29.04 -6.80
C GLN A 122 -7.38 28.23 -7.75
N VAL A 123 -8.65 28.59 -7.83
CA VAL A 123 -9.62 28.01 -8.77
C VAL A 123 -9.84 28.96 -9.92
N SER A 124 -9.75 28.47 -11.15
CA SER A 124 -10.00 29.22 -12.37
C SER A 124 -10.84 28.39 -13.33
N GLY A 125 -12.14 28.63 -13.35
CA GLY A 125 -13.09 27.82 -14.10
C GLY A 125 -13.05 26.34 -13.66
N PRO A 126 -12.87 25.37 -14.58
CA PRO A 126 -12.79 23.96 -14.24
C PRO A 126 -11.42 23.54 -13.70
N SER A 127 -10.43 24.41 -13.73
CA SER A 127 -9.05 24.13 -13.28
C SER A 127 -8.80 24.65 -11.88
N MET A 128 -7.99 23.95 -11.12
CA MET A 128 -7.44 24.42 -9.86
C MET A 128 -5.93 24.26 -9.84
N ARG A 129 -5.27 25.17 -9.13
CA ARG A 129 -3.86 25.10 -8.78
C ARG A 129 -3.73 25.05 -7.26
N VAL A 130 -3.03 24.03 -6.76
CA VAL A 130 -2.76 23.83 -5.34
C VAL A 130 -1.26 23.95 -5.13
N GLU A 131 -0.84 24.89 -4.30
CA GLU A 131 0.55 25.01 -3.85
C GLU A 131 0.63 24.60 -2.40
N PHE A 132 1.65 23.82 -2.04
CA PHE A 132 1.97 23.55 -0.64
C PHE A 132 3.46 23.74 -0.38
N ARG A 133 3.77 24.05 0.88
CA ARG A 133 5.12 24.13 1.42
C ARG A 133 5.18 23.38 2.72
N LEU A 134 6.19 22.54 2.84
CA LEU A 134 6.52 21.80 4.05
C LEU A 134 7.74 22.45 4.70
N TRP A 135 7.64 22.74 5.96
CA TRP A 135 8.67 23.39 6.76
C TRP A 135 9.09 22.50 7.92
N ASP A 136 10.38 22.49 8.21
CA ASP A 136 10.92 22.02 9.49
C ASP A 136 10.95 23.24 10.44
N VAL A 137 10.23 23.12 11.55
CA VAL A 137 9.97 24.25 12.46
C VAL A 137 11.21 24.61 13.28
N LEU A 138 11.98 23.62 13.72
CA LEU A 138 13.13 23.83 14.60
C LEU A 138 14.33 24.45 13.87
N PRO A 139 14.81 23.93 12.73
CA PRO A 139 15.85 24.57 11.95
C PRO A 139 15.34 25.73 11.11
N ARG A 140 14.03 26.00 11.11
CA ARG A 140 13.37 27.11 10.34
C ARG A 140 13.63 27.02 8.85
N ALA A 141 13.58 25.82 8.29
CA ALA A 141 13.92 25.54 6.92
C ALA A 141 12.74 25.00 6.12
N GLN A 142 12.63 25.42 4.87
CA GLN A 142 11.69 24.81 3.92
C GLN A 142 12.26 23.47 3.43
N LEU A 143 11.53 22.40 3.68
CA LEU A 143 11.89 21.04 3.25
C LEU A 143 11.43 20.74 1.83
N GLN A 144 10.26 21.27 1.45
CA GLN A 144 9.63 21.04 0.16
C GLN A 144 8.71 22.18 -0.21
N GLY A 145 8.59 22.46 -1.50
CA GLY A 145 7.57 23.35 -2.07
C GLY A 145 7.19 22.84 -3.44
N THR A 146 5.91 22.56 -3.65
CA THR A 146 5.40 21.97 -4.89
C THR A 146 4.04 22.58 -5.23
N ALA A 147 3.73 22.64 -6.52
CA ALA A 147 2.45 23.07 -7.03
C ALA A 147 1.89 22.02 -7.99
N TYR A 148 0.60 21.73 -7.86
CA TYR A 148 -0.15 20.84 -8.73
C TYR A 148 -1.25 21.62 -9.45
N THR A 149 -1.44 21.32 -10.74
CA THR A 149 -2.55 21.85 -11.52
C THR A 149 -3.38 20.69 -12.04
N SER A 150 -4.69 20.73 -11.79
CA SER A 150 -5.63 19.68 -12.18
C SER A 150 -7.04 20.25 -12.36
N SER A 151 -7.98 19.41 -12.79
CA SER A 151 -9.40 19.74 -12.69
C SER A 151 -9.81 19.90 -11.22
N SER A 152 -10.68 20.87 -10.93
CA SER A 152 -11.25 21.08 -9.59
C SER A 152 -12.01 19.85 -9.08
N ALA A 153 -12.54 18.99 -9.97
CA ALA A 153 -13.16 17.72 -9.58
C ALA A 153 -12.18 16.73 -8.94
N ASN A 154 -10.87 16.87 -9.19
CA ASN A 154 -9.82 16.00 -8.66
C ASN A 154 -9.20 16.50 -7.35
N TRP A 155 -9.82 17.45 -6.68
CA TRP A 155 -9.24 18.12 -5.51
C TRP A 155 -8.82 17.15 -4.41
N ARG A 156 -9.64 16.13 -4.18
CA ARG A 156 -9.39 15.12 -3.13
C ARG A 156 -8.17 14.28 -3.46
N ARG A 157 -8.03 13.86 -4.72
CA ARG A 157 -6.83 13.16 -5.19
C ARG A 157 -5.56 14.01 -5.01
N ILE A 158 -5.63 15.32 -5.30
CA ILE A 158 -4.50 16.23 -5.07
C ILE A 158 -4.15 16.31 -3.58
N ALA A 159 -5.14 16.29 -2.68
CA ALA A 159 -4.89 16.24 -1.24
C ALA A 159 -4.12 14.97 -0.83
N HIS A 160 -4.49 13.80 -1.35
CA HIS A 160 -3.77 12.54 -1.13
C HIS A 160 -2.34 12.57 -1.69
N ILE A 161 -2.14 13.13 -2.89
CA ILE A 161 -0.79 13.30 -3.48
C ILE A 161 0.08 14.23 -2.62
N VAL A 162 -0.48 15.31 -2.07
CA VAL A 162 0.24 16.20 -1.15
C VAL A 162 0.61 15.46 0.14
N ALA A 163 -0.32 14.68 0.71
CA ALA A 163 -0.06 13.85 1.89
C ALA A 163 1.05 12.82 1.62
N ASP A 164 1.04 12.16 0.45
CA ASP A 164 2.11 11.24 0.02
C ASP A 164 3.47 11.95 -0.08
N GLY A 165 3.51 13.15 -0.66
CA GLY A 165 4.74 13.94 -0.75
C GLY A 165 5.29 14.34 0.62
N ILE A 166 4.42 14.72 1.56
CA ILE A 166 4.81 15.02 2.95
C ILE A 166 5.32 13.76 3.65
N TYR A 167 4.61 12.64 3.51
CA TYR A 167 4.96 11.36 4.08
C TYR A 167 6.35 10.91 3.59
N GLU A 168 6.57 10.92 2.28
CA GLU A 168 7.84 10.52 1.67
C GLU A 168 8.99 11.44 2.10
N ARG A 169 8.75 12.76 2.13
CA ARG A 169 9.77 13.75 2.52
C ARG A 169 10.25 13.60 3.96
N LEU A 170 9.32 13.27 4.88
CA LEU A 170 9.63 13.19 6.31
C LEU A 170 10.07 11.79 6.77
N LEU A 171 9.64 10.73 6.08
CA LEU A 171 9.90 9.35 6.51
C LEU A 171 10.88 8.61 5.59
N GLY A 172 11.15 9.12 4.37
CA GLY A 172 11.99 8.45 3.38
C GLY A 172 11.35 7.22 2.73
N GLU A 173 10.06 6.97 2.98
CA GLU A 173 9.27 5.88 2.39
C GLU A 173 8.14 6.48 1.54
N LYS A 174 7.78 5.81 0.45
CA LYS A 174 6.63 6.25 -0.38
C LYS A 174 5.35 6.23 0.44
N GLY A 175 4.50 7.22 0.22
CA GLY A 175 3.15 7.26 0.75
C GLY A 175 2.25 6.20 0.09
N TYR A 176 0.98 6.16 0.50
CA TYR A 176 -0.01 5.21 -0.01
C TYR A 176 -1.42 5.83 -0.07
N PHE A 177 -1.51 7.17 0.05
CA PHE A 177 -2.80 7.85 0.16
C PHE A 177 -3.46 8.06 -1.20
N ASP A 178 -2.69 8.34 -2.29
CA ASP A 178 -3.25 8.38 -3.67
C ASP A 178 -3.47 6.96 -4.20
N THR A 179 -4.32 6.20 -3.51
CA THR A 179 -4.67 4.82 -3.85
C THR A 179 -6.15 4.55 -3.63
N ARG A 180 -6.62 3.42 -4.18
CA ARG A 180 -8.00 2.98 -4.10
C ARG A 180 -8.11 1.58 -3.48
N ILE A 181 -9.27 1.27 -2.93
CA ILE A 181 -9.62 -0.06 -2.45
C ILE A 181 -10.82 -0.55 -3.27
N ALA A 182 -10.63 -1.69 -3.97
CA ALA A 182 -11.74 -2.46 -4.52
C ALA A 182 -12.22 -3.45 -3.47
N TYR A 183 -13.52 -3.67 -3.38
CA TYR A 183 -14.11 -4.58 -2.40
C TYR A 183 -15.45 -5.13 -2.88
N ILE A 184 -15.98 -6.14 -2.20
CA ILE A 184 -17.32 -6.66 -2.43
C ILE A 184 -18.28 -6.02 -1.44
N SER A 185 -19.16 -5.17 -1.95
CA SER A 185 -20.30 -4.59 -1.23
C SER A 185 -21.43 -5.61 -1.17
N ALA A 186 -21.96 -5.88 0.02
CA ALA A 186 -23.09 -6.79 0.21
C ALA A 186 -24.28 -6.05 0.83
N THR A 187 -25.46 -6.23 0.24
CA THR A 187 -26.71 -5.61 0.68
C THR A 187 -27.85 -6.64 0.71
N GLY A 188 -28.82 -6.44 1.59
CA GLY A 188 -29.97 -7.34 1.72
C GLY A 188 -29.82 -8.42 2.79
N PRO A 189 -30.88 -9.19 3.07
CA PRO A 189 -30.90 -10.18 4.14
C PRO A 189 -29.96 -11.35 3.85
N ARG A 190 -29.45 -11.98 4.92
CA ARG A 190 -28.59 -13.17 4.84
C ARG A 190 -29.25 -14.26 3.98
N GLY A 191 -28.44 -14.91 3.13
CA GLY A 191 -28.89 -15.94 2.18
C GLY A 191 -29.53 -15.40 0.90
N ARG A 192 -29.82 -14.10 0.83
CA ARG A 192 -30.28 -13.41 -0.38
C ARG A 192 -29.55 -12.08 -0.59
N GLN A 193 -28.29 -12.01 -0.15
CA GLN A 193 -27.47 -10.82 -0.33
C GLN A 193 -27.14 -10.58 -1.81
N VAL A 194 -27.32 -9.34 -2.24
CA VAL A 194 -26.81 -8.86 -3.53
C VAL A 194 -25.37 -8.39 -3.32
N ARG A 195 -24.45 -9.03 -4.01
CA ARG A 195 -23.02 -8.72 -3.94
C ARG A 195 -22.58 -7.97 -5.19
N ARG A 196 -21.95 -6.82 -4.99
CA ARG A 196 -21.45 -5.96 -6.06
C ARG A 196 -19.98 -5.69 -5.88
N LEU A 197 -19.25 -5.66 -6.98
CA LEU A 197 -17.92 -5.12 -7.01
C LEU A 197 -18.00 -3.60 -6.85
N ALA A 198 -17.28 -3.05 -5.89
CA ALA A 198 -17.23 -1.63 -5.59
C ALA A 198 -15.78 -1.15 -5.51
N ILE A 199 -15.58 0.14 -5.66
CA ILE A 199 -14.29 0.82 -5.52
C ILE A 199 -14.48 2.13 -4.75
N MET A 200 -13.46 2.52 -3.99
CA MET A 200 -13.42 3.77 -3.21
C MET A 200 -11.98 4.25 -3.05
N ASP A 201 -11.80 5.50 -2.62
CA ASP A 201 -10.50 5.97 -2.14
C ASP A 201 -10.07 5.19 -0.88
N GLN A 202 -8.79 5.17 -0.57
CA GLN A 202 -8.26 4.38 0.55
C GLN A 202 -8.85 4.75 1.93
N ASP A 203 -9.41 5.94 2.06
CA ASP A 203 -10.05 6.47 3.27
C ASP A 203 -11.58 6.25 3.33
N GLY A 204 -12.13 5.57 2.32
CA GLY A 204 -13.56 5.26 2.22
C GLY A 204 -14.40 6.29 1.46
N ALA A 205 -13.80 7.35 0.93
CA ALA A 205 -14.52 8.33 0.12
C ALA A 205 -14.73 7.86 -1.34
N ASN A 206 -15.51 8.62 -2.11
CA ASN A 206 -15.73 8.45 -3.55
C ASN A 206 -16.16 7.04 -3.96
N GLN A 207 -17.00 6.40 -3.15
CA GLN A 207 -17.47 5.05 -3.42
C GLN A 207 -18.32 4.99 -4.67
N ARG A 208 -18.08 3.99 -5.51
CA ARG A 208 -18.90 3.66 -6.66
C ARG A 208 -19.01 2.16 -6.89
N MET A 209 -20.17 1.71 -7.33
CA MET A 209 -20.38 0.34 -7.75
C MET A 209 -19.84 0.14 -9.17
N LEU A 210 -19.15 -0.97 -9.39
CA LEU A 210 -18.60 -1.36 -10.69
C LEU A 210 -19.43 -2.44 -11.38
N THR A 211 -20.31 -3.13 -10.62
CA THR A 211 -21.25 -4.13 -11.15
C THR A 211 -22.66 -3.87 -10.61
N ASP A 212 -23.67 -4.32 -11.32
CA ASP A 212 -25.10 -4.13 -10.99
C ASP A 212 -25.62 -5.09 -9.91
N GLY A 213 -24.89 -6.18 -9.63
CA GLY A 213 -25.29 -7.22 -8.67
C GLY A 213 -26.19 -8.30 -9.27
N ALA A 214 -26.36 -8.37 -10.60
CA ALA A 214 -27.08 -9.45 -11.26
C ALA A 214 -26.46 -10.83 -11.00
N TRP A 215 -25.14 -10.85 -10.81
CA TRP A 215 -24.36 -12.05 -10.51
C TRP A 215 -23.51 -11.86 -9.28
N MET A 216 -23.32 -12.94 -8.52
CA MET A 216 -22.37 -12.94 -7.40
C MET A 216 -20.96 -12.71 -7.91
N VAL A 217 -20.23 -11.81 -7.26
CA VAL A 217 -18.84 -11.46 -7.54
C VAL A 217 -17.99 -11.59 -6.29
N LEU A 218 -16.72 -11.96 -6.43
CA LEU A 218 -15.78 -12.23 -5.32
C LEU A 218 -14.35 -11.86 -5.73
N THR A 219 -13.48 -11.72 -4.75
CA THR A 219 -12.01 -11.68 -4.84
C THR A 219 -11.45 -10.74 -5.92
N PRO A 220 -11.79 -9.43 -5.90
CA PRO A 220 -11.19 -8.47 -6.84
C PRO A 220 -9.68 -8.33 -6.62
N ARG A 221 -8.93 -8.08 -7.70
CA ARG A 221 -7.50 -7.80 -7.65
C ARG A 221 -7.11 -6.80 -8.73
N PHE A 222 -6.39 -5.76 -8.35
CA PHE A 222 -5.87 -4.79 -9.29
C PHE A 222 -4.73 -5.35 -10.15
N ALA A 223 -4.71 -4.94 -11.41
CA ALA A 223 -3.52 -5.09 -12.24
C ALA A 223 -2.44 -4.08 -11.79
N PRO A 224 -1.14 -4.47 -11.77
CA PRO A 224 -0.10 -3.59 -11.26
C PRO A 224 0.25 -2.42 -12.19
N VAL A 225 -0.01 -2.56 -13.49
CA VAL A 225 0.44 -1.60 -14.53
C VAL A 225 -0.68 -1.09 -15.44
N ARG A 226 -1.93 -1.45 -15.16
CA ARG A 226 -3.09 -1.05 -15.96
C ARG A 226 -4.27 -0.72 -15.06
N ASP A 227 -5.14 0.18 -15.49
CA ASP A 227 -6.40 0.49 -14.78
C ASP A 227 -7.45 -0.60 -15.01
N GLN A 228 -7.17 -1.79 -14.45
CA GLN A 228 -7.92 -3.02 -14.67
C GLN A 228 -8.03 -3.83 -13.37
N LEU A 229 -9.13 -4.54 -13.21
CA LEU A 229 -9.36 -5.53 -12.15
C LEU A 229 -9.56 -6.93 -12.73
N ALA A 230 -8.99 -7.94 -12.07
CA ALA A 230 -9.44 -9.32 -12.18
C ALA A 230 -10.37 -9.63 -11.02
N PHE A 231 -11.43 -10.40 -11.25
CA PHE A 231 -12.37 -10.81 -10.21
C PHE A 231 -13.09 -12.11 -10.62
N MET A 232 -13.59 -12.83 -9.65
CA MET A 232 -14.44 -13.99 -9.89
C MET A 232 -15.90 -13.54 -10.03
N SER A 233 -16.63 -14.08 -11.01
CA SER A 233 -18.06 -13.88 -11.20
C SER A 233 -18.78 -15.19 -11.51
N TYR A 234 -20.00 -15.31 -11.01
CA TYR A 234 -20.93 -16.41 -11.33
C TYR A 234 -21.82 -16.10 -12.54
N ALA A 235 -21.39 -15.22 -13.43
CA ALA A 235 -22.14 -14.87 -14.62
C ALA A 235 -22.58 -16.12 -15.40
N ASN A 236 -23.86 -16.17 -15.76
CA ASN A 236 -24.51 -17.31 -16.42
C ASN A 236 -24.42 -18.63 -15.63
N ASN A 237 -24.41 -18.54 -14.28
CA ASN A 237 -24.26 -19.67 -13.35
C ASN A 237 -22.96 -20.48 -13.55
N ARG A 238 -21.93 -19.86 -14.11
CA ARG A 238 -20.61 -20.44 -14.30
C ARG A 238 -19.54 -19.61 -13.58
N PRO A 239 -18.97 -20.09 -12.48
CA PRO A 239 -17.95 -19.36 -11.74
C PRO A 239 -16.65 -19.29 -12.56
N ARG A 240 -16.26 -18.08 -12.97
CA ARG A 240 -15.08 -17.80 -13.79
C ARG A 240 -14.40 -16.51 -13.37
N VAL A 241 -13.14 -16.40 -13.73
CA VAL A 241 -12.39 -15.15 -13.62
C VAL A 241 -12.67 -14.25 -14.82
N TYR A 242 -12.99 -12.99 -14.51
CA TYR A 242 -13.22 -11.91 -15.46
C TYR A 242 -12.18 -10.81 -15.28
N LEU A 243 -11.92 -10.09 -16.36
CA LEU A 243 -11.18 -8.85 -16.38
C LEU A 243 -12.16 -7.70 -16.59
N LEU A 244 -12.04 -6.64 -15.80
CA LEU A 244 -12.80 -5.39 -15.89
C LEU A 244 -11.83 -4.25 -16.17
N ASP A 245 -12.01 -3.57 -17.28
CA ASP A 245 -11.35 -2.29 -17.57
C ASP A 245 -12.08 -1.16 -16.85
N LEU A 246 -11.39 -0.45 -15.96
CA LEU A 246 -12.01 0.54 -15.08
C LEU A 246 -12.41 1.83 -15.79
N ALA A 247 -11.75 2.16 -16.90
CA ALA A 247 -12.05 3.35 -17.66
C ALA A 247 -13.29 3.17 -18.54
N SER A 248 -13.40 2.03 -19.22
CA SER A 248 -14.53 1.75 -20.13
C SER A 248 -15.69 0.98 -19.47
N GLY A 249 -15.47 0.36 -18.31
CA GLY A 249 -16.42 -0.56 -17.68
C GLY A 249 -16.59 -1.90 -18.41
N ARG A 250 -15.79 -2.17 -19.44
CA ARG A 250 -15.89 -3.40 -20.24
C ARG A 250 -15.39 -4.59 -19.45
N GLN A 251 -16.21 -5.65 -19.41
CA GLN A 251 -15.88 -6.92 -18.78
C GLN A 251 -15.67 -8.00 -19.84
N SER A 252 -14.71 -8.89 -19.60
CA SER A 252 -14.44 -10.05 -20.45
C SER A 252 -13.99 -11.24 -19.61
N ALA A 253 -14.49 -12.43 -19.92
CA ALA A 253 -13.97 -13.66 -19.30
C ALA A 253 -12.50 -13.86 -19.66
N LEU A 254 -11.69 -14.29 -18.70
CA LEU A 254 -10.26 -14.55 -18.91
C LEU A 254 -10.02 -15.76 -19.83
N GLY A 255 -10.91 -16.75 -19.75
CA GLY A 255 -10.90 -17.95 -20.60
C GLY A 255 -12.10 -18.83 -20.31
N ASP A 256 -12.25 -19.90 -21.09
CA ASP A 256 -13.23 -20.97 -20.90
C ASP A 256 -12.48 -22.24 -20.43
N PHE A 257 -12.66 -22.59 -19.16
CA PHE A 257 -11.98 -23.71 -18.52
C PHE A 257 -12.99 -24.79 -18.17
N ASN A 258 -12.58 -26.05 -18.27
CA ASN A 258 -13.37 -27.15 -17.74
C ASN A 258 -13.17 -27.21 -16.22
N GLY A 259 -13.99 -26.48 -15.49
CA GLY A 259 -13.90 -26.33 -14.03
C GLY A 259 -14.16 -24.90 -13.56
N MET A 260 -14.06 -24.68 -12.25
CA MET A 260 -14.23 -23.38 -11.63
C MET A 260 -12.89 -22.67 -11.50
N THR A 261 -12.79 -21.45 -12.02
CA THR A 261 -11.61 -20.59 -11.80
C THR A 261 -11.88 -19.52 -10.76
N PHE A 262 -10.92 -19.31 -9.84
CA PHE A 262 -11.06 -18.36 -8.73
C PHE A 262 -9.70 -17.88 -8.20
N ALA A 263 -9.72 -16.94 -7.24
CA ALA A 263 -8.57 -16.34 -6.58
C ALA A 263 -7.50 -15.84 -7.57
N PRO A 264 -7.85 -14.97 -8.55
CA PRO A 264 -6.91 -14.48 -9.53
C PRO A 264 -5.85 -13.56 -8.92
N ARG A 265 -4.63 -13.55 -9.48
CA ARG A 265 -3.57 -12.58 -9.21
C ARG A 265 -2.80 -12.28 -10.48
N PHE A 266 -2.49 -11.00 -10.70
CA PHE A 266 -1.61 -10.61 -11.79
C PHE A 266 -0.14 -10.90 -11.46
N SER A 267 0.66 -11.17 -12.47
CA SER A 267 2.12 -11.10 -12.38
C SER A 267 2.57 -9.63 -12.18
N PRO A 268 3.75 -9.37 -11.58
CA PRO A 268 4.22 -8.01 -11.32
C PRO A 268 4.35 -7.15 -12.59
N ASP A 269 4.63 -7.75 -13.74
CA ASP A 269 4.68 -7.09 -15.06
C ASP A 269 3.29 -6.88 -15.70
N GLY A 270 2.23 -7.43 -15.07
CA GLY A 270 0.86 -7.35 -15.57
C GLY A 270 0.60 -8.14 -16.85
N GLY A 271 1.54 -8.98 -17.30
CA GLY A 271 1.42 -9.78 -18.51
C GLY A 271 0.67 -11.10 -18.34
N ARG A 272 0.59 -11.59 -17.12
CA ARG A 272 0.00 -12.89 -16.77
C ARG A 272 -1.01 -12.77 -15.63
N VAL A 273 -1.93 -13.74 -15.58
CA VAL A 273 -2.79 -13.98 -14.41
C VAL A 273 -2.61 -15.41 -13.95
N ILE A 274 -2.25 -15.58 -12.67
CA ILE A 274 -2.33 -16.87 -11.99
C ILE A 274 -3.66 -16.98 -11.27
N MET A 275 -4.20 -18.17 -11.17
CA MET A 275 -5.46 -18.45 -10.48
C MET A 275 -5.57 -19.93 -10.13
N SER A 276 -6.54 -20.24 -9.28
CA SER A 276 -6.90 -21.61 -8.95
C SER A 276 -7.90 -22.16 -9.96
N LEU A 277 -7.74 -23.39 -10.38
CA LEU A 277 -8.69 -24.15 -11.19
C LEU A 277 -9.14 -25.39 -10.43
N ALA A 278 -10.37 -25.39 -9.97
CA ALA A 278 -10.97 -26.57 -9.34
C ALA A 278 -11.60 -27.48 -10.40
N GLN A 279 -11.19 -28.75 -10.38
CA GLN A 279 -11.70 -29.83 -11.22
C GLN A 279 -11.82 -31.09 -10.38
N ASP A 280 -12.89 -31.85 -10.57
CA ASP A 280 -13.14 -33.11 -9.84
C ASP A 280 -12.94 -32.98 -8.31
N ALA A 281 -11.98 -33.69 -7.74
CA ALA A 281 -11.72 -33.70 -6.29
C ALA A 281 -10.57 -32.78 -5.85
N GLY A 282 -9.88 -32.10 -6.79
CA GLY A 282 -8.70 -31.28 -6.48
C GLY A 282 -8.77 -29.85 -7.05
N SER A 283 -7.75 -29.09 -6.76
CA SER A 283 -7.57 -27.75 -7.34
C SER A 283 -6.10 -27.51 -7.66
N ASP A 284 -5.84 -27.01 -8.86
CA ASP A 284 -4.49 -26.70 -9.30
C ASP A 284 -4.30 -25.21 -9.55
N ILE A 285 -3.05 -24.80 -9.49
CA ILE A 285 -2.64 -23.46 -9.89
C ILE A 285 -2.36 -23.46 -11.40
N ILE A 286 -3.00 -22.54 -12.11
CA ILE A 286 -2.76 -22.30 -13.53
C ILE A 286 -2.33 -20.86 -13.77
N VAL A 287 -1.56 -20.66 -14.83
CA VAL A 287 -1.19 -19.33 -15.34
C VAL A 287 -1.75 -19.13 -16.74
N VAL A 288 -2.26 -17.94 -17.00
CA VAL A 288 -2.77 -17.50 -18.31
C VAL A 288 -1.96 -16.31 -18.78
N GLU A 289 -1.35 -16.43 -19.93
CA GLU A 289 -0.71 -15.32 -20.64
C GLU A 289 -1.78 -14.41 -21.24
N LEU A 290 -1.80 -13.13 -20.87
CA LEU A 290 -2.88 -12.22 -21.31
C LEU A 290 -2.84 -11.91 -22.81
N ALA A 291 -1.66 -11.87 -23.41
CA ALA A 291 -1.48 -11.56 -24.82
C ALA A 291 -1.90 -12.73 -25.75
N SER A 292 -1.43 -13.93 -25.48
CA SER A 292 -1.66 -15.12 -26.31
C SER A 292 -2.84 -15.97 -25.86
N ARG A 293 -3.34 -15.76 -24.63
CA ARG A 293 -4.33 -16.63 -23.97
C ARG A 293 -3.83 -18.06 -23.73
N ALA A 294 -2.52 -18.29 -23.89
CA ALA A 294 -1.92 -19.56 -23.55
C ALA A 294 -2.08 -19.88 -22.06
N VAL A 295 -2.42 -21.11 -21.76
CA VAL A 295 -2.65 -21.62 -20.41
C VAL A 295 -1.59 -22.66 -20.07
N ARG A 296 -1.00 -22.54 -18.88
CA ARG A 296 -0.08 -23.54 -18.34
C ARG A 296 -0.49 -23.90 -16.92
N ARG A 297 -0.55 -25.18 -16.62
CA ARG A 297 -0.78 -25.72 -15.27
C ARG A 297 0.56 -25.76 -14.55
N LEU A 298 0.61 -25.23 -13.31
CA LEU A 298 1.83 -25.15 -12.50
C LEU A 298 1.89 -26.23 -11.42
N THR A 299 0.72 -26.70 -10.94
CA THR A 299 0.65 -27.83 -10.00
C THR A 299 -0.16 -28.97 -10.60
N HIS A 300 0.14 -30.20 -10.18
CA HIS A 300 -0.42 -31.44 -10.74
C HIS A 300 -0.60 -32.47 -9.62
N SER A 301 -1.16 -32.08 -8.51
CA SER A 301 -1.36 -32.97 -7.35
C SER A 301 -2.85 -33.23 -7.12
N ASP A 302 -3.16 -34.33 -6.43
CA ASP A 302 -4.52 -34.60 -5.96
C ASP A 302 -4.92 -33.67 -4.78
N SER A 303 -4.09 -32.69 -4.45
CA SER A 303 -4.29 -31.75 -3.37
C SER A 303 -5.11 -30.53 -3.82
N ILE A 304 -5.57 -29.78 -2.83
CA ILE A 304 -6.26 -28.49 -3.05
C ILE A 304 -5.22 -27.38 -3.00
N ASP A 305 -4.65 -27.03 -4.15
CA ASP A 305 -3.70 -25.94 -4.34
C ASP A 305 -4.43 -24.66 -4.76
N VAL A 306 -4.48 -23.65 -3.88
CA VAL A 306 -5.33 -22.47 -4.12
C VAL A 306 -4.69 -21.15 -3.63
N SER A 307 -5.31 -20.04 -4.05
CA SER A 307 -4.93 -18.67 -3.66
C SER A 307 -3.48 -18.31 -3.93
N PRO A 308 -2.98 -18.51 -5.17
CA PRO A 308 -1.60 -18.19 -5.50
C PRO A 308 -1.34 -16.69 -5.49
N CYS A 309 -0.11 -16.27 -5.12
CA CYS A 309 0.36 -14.91 -5.18
C CYS A 309 1.84 -14.88 -5.59
N TYR A 310 2.18 -14.02 -6.57
CA TYR A 310 3.58 -13.81 -6.98
C TYR A 310 4.37 -13.07 -5.91
N SER A 311 5.67 -13.37 -5.83
CA SER A 311 6.66 -12.47 -5.24
C SER A 311 6.77 -11.19 -6.07
N PRO A 312 7.16 -10.04 -5.49
CA PRO A 312 7.22 -8.78 -6.23
C PRO A 312 8.25 -8.75 -7.37
N ASP A 313 9.26 -9.61 -7.32
CA ASP A 313 10.23 -9.83 -8.42
C ASP A 313 9.74 -10.82 -9.49
N GLY A 314 8.59 -11.46 -9.26
CA GLY A 314 7.98 -12.41 -10.19
C GLY A 314 8.66 -13.76 -10.28
N THR A 315 9.64 -14.07 -9.41
CA THR A 315 10.43 -15.31 -9.48
C THR A 315 9.82 -16.47 -8.71
N GLN A 316 8.95 -16.18 -7.74
CA GLN A 316 8.33 -17.19 -6.87
C GLN A 316 6.82 -16.99 -6.76
N LEU A 317 6.15 -18.04 -6.30
CA LEU A 317 4.74 -18.06 -5.91
C LEU A 317 4.62 -18.52 -4.47
N VAL A 318 3.72 -17.89 -3.72
CA VAL A 318 3.18 -18.43 -2.49
C VAL A 318 1.74 -18.86 -2.71
N PHE A 319 1.33 -19.98 -2.11
CA PHE A 319 -0.04 -20.50 -2.21
C PHE A 319 -0.38 -21.32 -0.97
N ASN A 320 -1.64 -21.66 -0.76
CA ASN A 320 -2.00 -22.63 0.26
C ASN A 320 -2.39 -23.98 -0.35
N SER A 321 -2.05 -25.05 0.36
CA SER A 321 -2.23 -26.42 -0.06
C SER A 321 -2.47 -27.34 1.13
N ASP A 322 -3.26 -28.37 0.93
CA ASP A 322 -3.48 -29.46 1.90
C ASP A 322 -2.63 -30.71 1.65
N ARG A 323 -1.63 -30.63 0.76
CA ARG A 323 -0.72 -31.76 0.40
C ARG A 323 -0.01 -32.39 1.59
N GLY A 324 0.11 -31.69 2.70
CA GLY A 324 0.66 -32.19 3.97
C GLY A 324 -0.38 -32.60 4.99
N GLY A 325 -1.65 -32.74 4.61
CA GLY A 325 -2.80 -33.09 5.44
C GLY A 325 -3.72 -31.89 5.69
N ASP A 326 -3.30 -30.92 6.48
CA ASP A 326 -4.05 -29.68 6.69
C ASP A 326 -3.57 -28.54 5.77
N GLN A 327 -4.44 -27.54 5.53
CA GLN A 327 -4.11 -26.37 4.73
C GLN A 327 -2.95 -25.58 5.33
N GLN A 328 -1.86 -25.49 4.58
CA GLN A 328 -0.63 -24.78 4.95
C GLN A 328 -0.12 -23.92 3.79
N LEU A 329 0.83 -23.02 4.07
CA LEU A 329 1.45 -22.18 3.06
C LEU A 329 2.69 -22.84 2.47
N TYR A 330 2.80 -22.74 1.16
CA TYR A 330 3.91 -23.27 0.38
C TYR A 330 4.46 -22.20 -0.55
N VAL A 331 5.78 -22.26 -0.82
CA VAL A 331 6.47 -21.44 -1.81
C VAL A 331 7.08 -22.35 -2.86
N MET A 332 6.96 -21.95 -4.14
CA MET A 332 7.59 -22.63 -5.28
C MET A 332 8.10 -21.60 -6.31
N GLY A 333 8.85 -22.04 -7.31
CA GLY A 333 9.22 -21.18 -8.45
C GLY A 333 7.99 -20.69 -9.23
N ALA A 334 8.07 -19.51 -9.83
CA ALA A 334 6.97 -18.93 -10.62
C ALA A 334 6.61 -19.76 -11.86
N ASP A 335 7.54 -20.61 -12.32
CA ASP A 335 7.34 -21.52 -13.44
C ASP A 335 6.91 -22.93 -13.00
N GLY A 336 6.62 -23.15 -11.72
CA GLY A 336 6.30 -24.42 -11.13
C GLY A 336 7.52 -25.08 -10.47
N GLY A 337 7.45 -26.37 -10.21
CA GLY A 337 8.52 -27.15 -9.59
C GLY A 337 8.19 -27.58 -8.15
N GLU A 338 9.23 -27.89 -7.36
CA GLU A 338 9.06 -28.37 -5.99
C GLU A 338 8.50 -27.25 -5.09
N ALA A 339 7.49 -27.60 -4.31
CA ALA A 339 6.85 -26.71 -3.36
C ALA A 339 7.36 -26.97 -1.94
N ARG A 340 7.91 -25.96 -1.30
CA ARG A 340 8.42 -25.99 0.07
C ARG A 340 7.40 -25.38 1.03
N ARG A 341 7.02 -26.12 2.07
CA ARG A 341 6.17 -25.61 3.15
C ARG A 341 6.89 -24.52 3.95
N ILE A 342 6.14 -23.46 4.32
CA ILE A 342 6.67 -22.34 5.10
C ILE A 342 5.87 -22.04 6.38
N SER A 343 4.69 -22.63 6.58
CA SER A 343 3.88 -22.46 7.79
C SER A 343 3.91 -23.73 8.65
N PHE A 344 4.23 -23.57 9.93
CA PHE A 344 4.42 -24.69 10.89
C PHE A 344 3.69 -24.45 12.21
N GLY A 345 2.98 -23.32 12.37
CA GLY A 345 2.19 -23.03 13.56
C GLY A 345 0.95 -23.90 13.67
N THR A 346 0.26 -23.81 14.81
CA THR A 346 -1.00 -24.52 15.04
C THR A 346 -2.14 -23.94 14.21
N GLY A 347 -2.99 -24.80 13.62
CA GLY A 347 -4.13 -24.41 12.80
C GLY A 347 -3.85 -24.45 11.32
N ARG A 348 -4.77 -23.87 10.55
CA ARG A 348 -4.77 -23.83 9.10
C ARG A 348 -4.40 -22.44 8.62
N TYR A 349 -3.77 -22.37 7.46
CA TYR A 349 -3.33 -21.13 6.85
C TYR A 349 -3.94 -20.99 5.46
N ALA A 350 -4.41 -19.78 5.12
CA ALA A 350 -5.06 -19.50 3.85
C ALA A 350 -4.76 -18.07 3.36
N THR A 351 -5.18 -17.77 2.13
CA THR A 351 -5.14 -16.46 1.50
C THR A 351 -3.78 -15.73 1.60
N PRO A 352 -2.66 -16.41 1.26
CA PRO A 352 -1.35 -15.76 1.34
C PRO A 352 -1.23 -14.60 0.37
N VAL A 353 -0.56 -13.53 0.80
CA VAL A 353 -0.26 -12.36 -0.01
C VAL A 353 1.18 -11.93 0.23
N TRP A 354 1.97 -11.86 -0.83
CA TRP A 354 3.34 -11.37 -0.73
C TRP A 354 3.36 -9.84 -0.58
N SER A 355 4.18 -9.34 0.35
CA SER A 355 4.41 -7.91 0.54
C SER A 355 5.05 -7.31 -0.72
N PRO A 356 4.66 -6.10 -1.16
CA PRO A 356 5.35 -5.40 -2.24
C PRO A 356 6.84 -5.15 -1.98
N ARG A 357 7.28 -5.21 -0.72
CA ARG A 357 8.70 -5.11 -0.33
C ARG A 357 9.48 -6.42 -0.48
N GLY A 358 8.78 -7.55 -0.66
CA GLY A 358 9.39 -8.88 -0.78
C GLY A 358 9.79 -9.52 0.56
N ASP A 359 9.71 -8.80 1.65
CA ASP A 359 10.20 -9.19 2.98
C ASP A 359 9.23 -10.04 3.80
N LEU A 360 7.92 -9.92 3.52
CA LEU A 360 6.87 -10.57 4.29
C LEU A 360 5.84 -11.25 3.40
N ILE A 361 5.19 -12.28 3.95
CA ILE A 361 3.97 -12.90 3.44
C ILE A 361 2.89 -12.71 4.50
N ALA A 362 1.79 -12.02 4.13
CA ALA A 362 0.59 -11.93 4.95
C ALA A 362 -0.28 -13.18 4.73
N PHE A 363 -1.05 -13.56 5.75
CA PHE A 363 -1.92 -14.74 5.69
C PHE A 363 -3.11 -14.61 6.63
N THR A 364 -4.12 -15.43 6.38
CA THR A 364 -5.19 -15.74 7.34
C THR A 364 -4.86 -17.07 8.04
N ARG A 365 -4.95 -17.12 9.38
CA ARG A 365 -4.80 -18.34 10.17
C ARG A 365 -6.07 -18.61 10.97
N PHE A 366 -6.54 -19.85 11.00
CA PHE A 366 -7.76 -20.28 11.70
C PHE A 366 -7.65 -21.72 12.25
N GLY A 367 -8.54 -22.09 13.16
CA GLY A 367 -8.62 -23.44 13.70
C GLY A 367 -7.51 -23.84 14.69
N GLY A 368 -6.73 -22.91 15.20
CA GLY A 368 -5.66 -23.16 16.19
C GLY A 368 -6.13 -22.87 17.62
N GLY A 369 -6.56 -23.88 18.36
CA GLY A 369 -6.74 -23.92 19.84
C GLY A 369 -7.50 -22.78 20.55
N ALA A 370 -7.23 -21.52 20.27
CA ALA A 370 -7.88 -20.37 20.89
C ALA A 370 -9.19 -19.93 20.21
N GLY A 371 -9.56 -20.56 19.09
CA GLY A 371 -10.73 -20.20 18.29
C GLY A 371 -10.55 -18.87 17.54
N GLY A 372 -11.40 -18.62 16.52
CA GLY A 372 -11.37 -17.41 15.72
C GLY A 372 -10.36 -17.43 14.58
N PHE A 373 -10.32 -16.29 13.87
CA PHE A 373 -9.46 -16.04 12.72
C PHE A 373 -8.40 -15.00 13.08
N ASN A 374 -7.27 -15.07 12.42
CA ASN A 374 -6.15 -14.20 12.65
C ASN A 374 -5.55 -13.74 11.33
N ILE A 375 -5.24 -12.46 11.23
CA ILE A 375 -4.36 -11.93 10.20
C ILE A 375 -2.94 -11.90 10.75
N GLY A 376 -2.01 -12.50 10.04
CA GLY A 376 -0.60 -12.57 10.43
C GLY A 376 0.33 -12.29 9.29
N VAL A 377 1.61 -12.18 9.61
CA VAL A 377 2.73 -12.08 8.66
C VAL A 377 3.86 -13.00 9.08
N MET A 378 4.64 -13.46 8.10
CA MET A 378 5.88 -14.21 8.29
C MET A 378 6.88 -13.85 7.19
N HIS A 379 8.16 -14.16 7.37
CA HIS A 379 9.14 -14.08 6.30
C HIS A 379 8.91 -15.18 5.23
N PRO A 380 9.41 -15.01 3.99
CA PRO A 380 9.24 -16.01 2.93
C PRO A 380 9.87 -17.39 3.23
N ASP A 381 10.79 -17.46 4.18
CA ASP A 381 11.36 -18.71 4.68
C ASP A 381 10.49 -19.40 5.76
N GLY A 382 9.44 -18.72 6.23
CA GLY A 382 8.53 -19.19 7.29
C GLY A 382 8.91 -18.72 8.69
N SER A 383 10.02 -18.02 8.86
CA SER A 383 10.45 -17.48 10.15
C SER A 383 9.68 -16.20 10.51
N GLY A 384 9.77 -15.78 11.78
CA GLY A 384 9.25 -14.49 12.22
C GLY A 384 7.72 -14.37 12.18
N GLU A 385 6.99 -15.50 12.27
CA GLU A 385 5.53 -15.44 12.31
C GLU A 385 5.04 -14.59 13.48
N ARG A 386 4.12 -13.67 13.17
CA ARG A 386 3.43 -12.85 14.17
C ARG A 386 2.01 -12.53 13.74
N ILE A 387 1.12 -12.44 14.71
CA ILE A 387 -0.28 -12.06 14.51
C ILE A 387 -0.42 -10.54 14.65
N LEU A 388 -1.14 -9.93 13.72
CA LEU A 388 -1.37 -8.49 13.66
C LEU A 388 -2.79 -8.11 14.06
N ALA A 389 -3.78 -8.93 13.70
CA ALA A 389 -5.17 -8.73 14.06
C ALA A 389 -5.84 -10.05 14.35
N GLN A 390 -6.81 -10.04 15.27
CA GLN A 390 -7.60 -11.21 15.66
C GLN A 390 -9.09 -10.85 15.68
N GLY A 391 -9.93 -11.82 15.37
CA GLY A 391 -11.37 -11.64 15.40
C GLY A 391 -12.12 -12.95 15.30
N TRP A 392 -13.44 -12.85 15.41
CA TRP A 392 -14.33 -14.00 15.20
C TRP A 392 -14.20 -14.52 13.76
N ASP A 393 -14.09 -13.60 12.81
CA ASP A 393 -13.85 -13.87 11.39
C ASP A 393 -13.11 -12.66 10.80
N VAL A 394 -11.81 -12.78 10.58
CA VAL A 394 -10.95 -11.78 9.92
C VAL A 394 -10.17 -12.46 8.82
N GLU A 395 -10.32 -11.98 7.58
CA GLU A 395 -9.76 -12.64 6.41
C GLU A 395 -9.33 -11.66 5.29
N GLY A 396 -8.66 -12.22 4.30
CA GLY A 396 -8.39 -11.60 3.02
C GLY A 396 -7.45 -10.39 3.10
N PRO A 397 -6.24 -10.52 3.67
CA PRO A 397 -5.31 -9.41 3.75
C PRO A 397 -4.89 -8.93 2.36
N SER A 398 -4.73 -7.60 2.21
CA SER A 398 -4.17 -6.97 1.03
C SER A 398 -3.26 -5.82 1.46
N PHE A 399 -2.02 -5.81 1.00
CA PHE A 399 -1.07 -4.75 1.33
C PHE A 399 -1.37 -3.46 0.57
N ALA A 400 -1.16 -2.32 1.23
CA ALA A 400 -0.91 -1.05 0.56
C ALA A 400 0.37 -1.14 -0.27
N PRO A 401 0.51 -0.35 -1.36
CA PRO A 401 1.63 -0.51 -2.29
C PRO A 401 3.01 -0.23 -1.70
N ASN A 402 3.09 0.49 -0.58
CA ASN A 402 4.34 0.67 0.17
C ASN A 402 4.68 -0.49 1.12
N GLY A 403 3.81 -1.51 1.23
CA GLY A 403 4.02 -2.69 2.06
C GLY A 403 3.97 -2.45 3.57
N ARG A 404 3.50 -1.27 4.01
CA ARG A 404 3.46 -0.91 5.43
C ARG A 404 2.12 -1.17 6.10
N VAL A 405 1.04 -0.95 5.38
CA VAL A 405 -0.32 -1.09 5.90
C VAL A 405 -1.01 -2.21 5.15
N MET A 406 -1.88 -2.93 5.82
CA MET A 406 -2.76 -3.91 5.20
C MET A 406 -4.21 -3.55 5.45
N VAL A 407 -5.07 -3.84 4.47
CA VAL A 407 -6.52 -3.90 4.62
C VAL A 407 -6.95 -5.36 4.67
N PHE A 408 -7.97 -5.63 5.47
CA PHE A 408 -8.63 -6.94 5.58
C PHE A 408 -10.11 -6.72 5.90
N PHE A 409 -10.95 -7.73 5.77
CA PHE A 409 -12.30 -7.62 6.30
C PHE A 409 -12.40 -8.28 7.68
N SER A 410 -13.28 -7.73 8.50
CA SER A 410 -13.63 -8.25 9.81
C SER A 410 -15.13 -8.42 9.90
N GLN A 411 -15.58 -9.63 10.19
CA GLN A 411 -16.98 -9.94 10.40
C GLN A 411 -17.24 -10.14 11.88
N SER A 412 -18.31 -9.54 12.37
CA SER A 412 -18.79 -9.69 13.74
C SER A 412 -20.25 -10.08 13.75
N ARG A 413 -20.70 -10.72 14.84
CA ARG A 413 -22.13 -10.90 15.07
C ARG A 413 -22.74 -9.53 15.33
N ALA A 414 -23.76 -9.16 14.56
CA ALA A 414 -24.54 -7.98 14.86
C ALA A 414 -25.37 -8.22 16.14
N ALA A 415 -25.36 -7.25 17.04
CA ALA A 415 -26.22 -7.26 18.22
C ALA A 415 -27.62 -6.77 17.83
N ASP A 416 -28.32 -7.51 16.95
CA ASP A 416 -29.71 -7.24 16.70
C ASP A 416 -30.61 -8.04 17.63
N SER A 417 -31.86 -7.63 17.78
CA SER A 417 -32.86 -8.26 18.65
C SER A 417 -33.20 -9.71 18.25
N THR A 418 -32.75 -10.16 17.06
CA THR A 418 -32.98 -11.51 16.53
C THR A 418 -31.78 -12.41 16.71
N GLY A 419 -30.59 -11.87 17.08
CA GLY A 419 -29.34 -12.63 17.25
C GLY A 419 -28.79 -13.27 15.97
N ALA A 420 -29.37 -12.95 14.80
CA ALA A 420 -29.08 -13.59 13.53
C ALA A 420 -28.24 -12.73 12.56
N GLY A 421 -27.94 -11.49 12.92
CA GLY A 421 -27.23 -10.57 12.07
C GLY A 421 -25.70 -10.77 12.12
N PHE A 422 -25.04 -10.59 10.97
CA PHE A 422 -23.59 -10.41 10.87
C PHE A 422 -23.33 -9.08 10.20
N SER A 423 -22.28 -8.40 10.61
CA SER A 423 -21.81 -7.18 9.97
C SER A 423 -20.37 -7.39 9.53
N ALA A 424 -20.11 -7.21 8.25
CA ALA A 424 -18.76 -7.29 7.68
C ALA A 424 -18.25 -5.86 7.40
N ARG A 425 -17.07 -5.55 7.91
CA ARG A 425 -16.43 -4.23 7.80
C ARG A 425 -15.00 -4.39 7.30
N LEU A 426 -14.50 -3.38 6.59
CA LEU A 426 -13.09 -3.29 6.29
C LEU A 426 -12.34 -2.66 7.47
N ALA A 427 -11.15 -3.16 7.71
CA ALA A 427 -10.23 -2.61 8.69
C ALA A 427 -8.82 -2.59 8.11
N SER A 428 -7.99 -1.67 8.59
CA SER A 428 -6.56 -1.62 8.27
C SER A 428 -5.72 -1.82 9.52
N VAL A 429 -4.51 -2.30 9.34
CA VAL A 429 -3.51 -2.47 10.40
C VAL A 429 -2.11 -2.22 9.84
N ASP A 430 -1.24 -1.56 10.62
CA ASP A 430 0.19 -1.45 10.30
C ASP A 430 0.87 -2.81 10.45
N ILE A 431 1.89 -3.11 9.65
CA ILE A 431 2.66 -4.37 9.73
C ILE A 431 3.30 -4.63 11.09
N THR A 432 3.31 -3.66 11.98
CA THR A 432 3.73 -3.80 13.38
C THR A 432 2.65 -4.38 14.29
N GLY A 433 1.40 -4.48 13.81
CA GLY A 433 0.23 -4.86 14.59
C GLY A 433 -0.45 -3.70 15.33
N PHE A 434 0.12 -2.49 15.24
CA PHE A 434 -0.47 -1.27 15.81
C PHE A 434 -1.34 -0.54 14.79
N ASN A 435 -2.01 0.53 15.25
CA ASN A 435 -2.84 1.41 14.44
C ASN A 435 -3.93 0.67 13.65
N GLN A 436 -4.55 -0.33 14.29
CA GLN A 436 -5.73 -0.98 13.72
C GLN A 436 -6.91 -0.01 13.75
N ARG A 437 -7.55 0.18 12.59
CA ARG A 437 -8.70 1.11 12.47
C ARG A 437 -9.72 0.62 11.44
N PRO A 438 -11.01 0.95 11.61
CA PRO A 438 -12.01 0.68 10.60
C PRO A 438 -11.81 1.57 9.37
N ILE A 439 -12.15 1.04 8.20
CA ILE A 439 -12.31 1.82 6.97
C ILE A 439 -13.82 1.93 6.71
N PRO A 440 -14.39 3.14 6.63
CA PRO A 440 -15.83 3.32 6.51
C PRO A 440 -16.35 2.80 5.17
N THR A 441 -17.41 2.00 5.22
CA THR A 441 -18.17 1.53 4.06
C THR A 441 -19.67 1.69 4.36
N PRO A 442 -20.52 2.08 3.37
CA PRO A 442 -21.94 2.29 3.62
C PRO A 442 -22.71 0.98 3.80
N THR A 443 -22.14 -0.14 3.38
CA THR A 443 -22.72 -1.47 3.40
C THR A 443 -21.75 -2.47 4.00
N ASP A 444 -22.19 -3.70 4.19
CA ASP A 444 -21.25 -4.79 4.47
C ASP A 444 -20.21 -4.90 3.36
N ALA A 445 -18.97 -5.14 3.73
CA ALA A 445 -17.83 -5.15 2.82
C ALA A 445 -16.88 -6.31 3.11
N THR A 446 -16.52 -7.06 2.05
CA THR A 446 -15.59 -8.19 2.10
C THR A 446 -14.59 -8.14 0.96
N ASP A 447 -13.61 -9.04 0.95
CA ASP A 447 -12.64 -9.27 -0.13
C ASP A 447 -11.90 -8.00 -0.57
N PRO A 448 -11.29 -7.22 0.32
CA PRO A 448 -10.62 -6.00 -0.09
C PRO A 448 -9.38 -6.27 -0.95
N ALA A 449 -9.14 -5.36 -1.89
CA ALA A 449 -7.92 -5.31 -2.68
C ALA A 449 -7.41 -3.88 -2.74
N TRP A 450 -6.18 -3.66 -2.35
CA TRP A 450 -5.53 -2.35 -2.43
C TRP A 450 -4.94 -2.13 -3.82
N SER A 451 -5.09 -0.93 -4.40
CA SER A 451 -4.55 -0.58 -5.71
C SER A 451 -3.05 -0.30 -5.66
N PRO A 452 -2.35 -0.32 -6.80
CA PRO A 452 -1.06 0.36 -6.96
C PRO A 452 -1.21 1.87 -6.69
N ILE A 453 -0.07 2.58 -6.54
CA ILE A 453 -0.03 4.05 -6.44
C ILE A 453 -0.50 4.65 -7.76
N GLY A 454 -1.36 5.67 -7.68
CA GLY A 454 -1.93 6.35 -8.85
C GLY A 454 -2.90 5.49 -9.66
N GLY A 455 -3.30 4.34 -9.12
CA GLY A 455 -4.19 3.37 -9.76
C GLY A 455 -5.66 3.77 -9.78
#